data_bfa6ef2664ac9b611a148b0bbb94db6a
#
_entry.id   bfa6ef2664ac9b611a148b0bbb94db6a
#
_cell.length_a   1.000
_cell.length_b   1.000
_cell.length_c   1.000
_cell.angle_alpha   90.00
_cell.angle_beta   90.00
_cell.angle_gamma   90.00
#
_symmetry.space_group_name_H-M   'P 1'
#
loop_
_entity.id
_entity.type
_entity.pdbx_description
1 polymer ?
#
loop_
_entity_poly.entity_id
_entity_poly.type
_entity_poly.pdbx_seq_one_letter_code
_entity_poly.pdbx_strand_id
1 'polypeptide(L)'
;AEPGDAVCLISGDRYPIWDYYYHDPEREGLRPTVYYLPQGTSAITAENVAAQLAPLTAQHRRIWLAYFESALQDPQALAQGWLRERNNELYAARFDHNSLWLYAAEGPLRVAEPAFPQHVPALGLPPQPNLVGYDLPTAEFRPGDTVRLALYWEPAAAAQVAVSLRDGQGRVLEARDLALDTAAGLTRTEAAFPIYPGTPAGAYHFQVDIRAGEQGTSSLQLGALRVTHTTPPPRPPQMAQPVGADLGGVARLEGYTLRVQGQRAPAAAIHAGDTLELTLYWRAPAKIEARYTVFTHLLGAAYNPATSGPVWAQHDAEPQDGGLPTTQWFPGEMVPDRHLLAIDAQAPAGGYELEVGLYDTMTGARLPVAAANGQAAGDRVLLGTWTVQERKR
;
A
#
# COMPACT_ATOMS: atom_id res chain seq x y z
N ALA A 1 12.78 3.10 -15.97
CA ALA A 1 12.45 4.49 -16.29
C ALA A 1 12.65 4.72 -17.78
N GLU A 2 11.88 5.61 -18.36
CA GLU A 2 11.97 6.02 -19.76
C GLU A 2 12.62 7.42 -19.86
N PRO A 3 13.10 7.83 -21.04
CA PRO A 3 13.57 9.19 -21.22
C PRO A 3 12.48 10.21 -20.87
N GLY A 4 12.84 11.22 -20.06
CA GLY A 4 11.89 12.22 -19.58
C GLY A 4 11.20 11.89 -18.26
N ASP A 5 11.37 10.68 -17.72
CA ASP A 5 10.94 10.35 -16.37
C ASP A 5 11.77 11.14 -15.34
N ALA A 6 11.16 11.42 -14.19
CA ALA A 6 11.88 11.82 -12.99
C ALA A 6 11.94 10.66 -12.00
N VAL A 7 12.99 10.59 -11.20
CA VAL A 7 13.10 9.74 -10.03
C VAL A 7 13.18 10.63 -8.79
N CYS A 8 12.20 10.56 -7.93
CA CYS A 8 12.21 11.18 -6.61
C CYS A 8 12.70 10.15 -5.61
N LEU A 9 13.92 10.30 -5.12
CA LEU A 9 14.52 9.40 -4.14
C LEU A 9 14.39 10.01 -2.74
N ILE A 10 13.72 9.32 -1.85
CA ILE A 10 13.61 9.66 -0.43
C ILE A 10 14.45 8.65 0.34
N SER A 11 15.69 9.00 0.66
CA SER A 11 16.68 8.05 1.19
C SER A 11 17.62 8.62 2.25
N GLY A 12 17.46 9.88 2.65
CA GLY A 12 18.41 10.51 3.56
C GLY A 12 19.84 10.36 3.08
N ASP A 13 20.70 9.82 3.95
CA ASP A 13 22.13 9.66 3.65
C ASP A 13 22.45 8.46 2.73
N ARG A 14 21.43 7.73 2.22
CA ARG A 14 21.62 6.53 1.39
C ARG A 14 21.73 6.81 -0.10
N TYR A 15 21.58 8.06 -0.55
CA TYR A 15 21.69 8.43 -1.97
C TYR A 15 23.00 7.97 -2.65
N PRO A 16 24.20 7.89 -2.00
CA PRO A 16 25.40 7.41 -2.66
C PRO A 16 25.30 5.95 -3.10
N ILE A 17 24.50 5.14 -2.41
CA ILE A 17 24.24 3.73 -2.80
C ILE A 17 23.45 3.70 -4.09
N TRP A 18 22.43 4.55 -4.22
CA TRP A 18 21.67 4.69 -5.47
C TRP A 18 22.58 5.06 -6.63
N ASP A 19 23.39 6.09 -6.47
CA ASP A 19 24.31 6.57 -7.52
C ASP A 19 25.28 5.49 -7.95
N TYR A 20 25.81 4.70 -7.00
CA TYR A 20 26.73 3.60 -7.30
C TYR A 20 26.09 2.51 -8.16
N TYR A 21 24.88 2.03 -7.81
CA TYR A 21 24.24 0.94 -8.52
C TYR A 21 23.49 1.37 -9.79
N TYR A 22 23.12 2.64 -9.89
CA TYR A 22 22.40 3.17 -11.05
C TYR A 22 23.34 3.76 -12.11
N HIS A 23 24.64 3.71 -11.88
CA HIS A 23 25.63 4.21 -12.82
C HIS A 23 25.87 3.19 -13.94
N ASP A 24 25.19 3.35 -15.07
CA ASP A 24 25.40 2.58 -16.30
C ASP A 24 25.96 3.52 -17.38
N PRO A 25 27.27 3.45 -17.70
CA PRO A 25 27.90 4.33 -18.68
C PRO A 25 27.32 4.18 -20.08
N GLU A 26 26.78 3.00 -20.44
CA GLU A 26 26.22 2.73 -21.77
C GLU A 26 24.84 3.39 -21.97
N ARG A 27 24.21 3.86 -20.89
CA ARG A 27 22.89 4.49 -20.88
C ARG A 27 22.90 5.96 -20.47
N GLU A 28 24.04 6.62 -20.51
CA GLU A 28 24.21 7.98 -19.98
C GLU A 28 23.24 9.01 -20.56
N GLY A 29 22.90 8.90 -21.86
CA GLY A 29 21.92 9.77 -22.52
C GLY A 29 20.43 9.39 -22.31
N LEU A 30 20.14 8.28 -21.65
CA LEU A 30 18.77 7.76 -21.41
C LEU A 30 18.35 7.81 -19.94
N ARG A 31 19.15 8.45 -19.09
CA ARG A 31 18.89 8.48 -17.64
C ARG A 31 17.71 9.39 -17.30
N PRO A 32 16.85 8.97 -16.38
CA PRO A 32 15.88 9.87 -15.77
C PRO A 32 16.60 10.91 -14.92
N THR A 33 16.03 12.08 -14.78
CA THR A 33 16.51 13.07 -13.81
C THR A 33 16.21 12.59 -12.41
N VAL A 34 17.25 12.53 -11.56
CA VAL A 34 17.10 12.09 -10.15
C VAL A 34 17.03 13.31 -9.24
N TYR A 35 16.01 13.33 -8.38
CA TYR A 35 15.78 14.33 -7.35
C TYR A 35 15.90 13.68 -5.98
N TYR A 36 16.83 14.14 -5.19
CA TYR A 36 17.01 13.70 -3.80
C TYR A 36 16.12 14.54 -2.90
N LEU A 37 15.18 13.91 -2.22
CA LEU A 37 14.20 14.58 -1.36
C LEU A 37 14.35 14.15 0.10
N PRO A 38 14.06 15.06 1.04
CA PRO A 38 13.66 16.47 0.86
C PRO A 38 14.85 17.37 0.50
N GLN A 39 14.59 18.44 -0.27
CA GLN A 39 15.58 19.47 -0.54
C GLN A 39 15.45 20.63 0.43
N GLY A 40 16.60 21.09 0.99
CA GLY A 40 16.66 22.26 1.85
C GLY A 40 16.04 22.08 3.24
N THR A 41 15.67 20.86 3.61
CA THR A 41 15.09 20.51 4.92
C THR A 41 15.43 19.06 5.26
N SER A 42 15.28 18.67 6.54
CA SER A 42 15.59 17.31 7.01
C SER A 42 14.44 16.32 6.80
N ALA A 43 13.22 16.81 6.64
CA ALA A 43 12.03 15.95 6.47
C ALA A 43 10.96 16.58 5.59
N ILE A 44 10.14 15.73 4.97
CA ILE A 44 8.90 16.13 4.30
C ILE A 44 7.83 16.33 5.35
N THR A 45 7.13 17.47 5.28
CA THR A 45 6.03 17.85 6.18
C THR A 45 4.80 18.24 5.37
N ALA A 46 3.64 18.34 6.03
CA ALA A 46 2.41 18.80 5.38
C ALA A 46 2.55 20.21 4.75
N GLU A 47 3.38 21.07 5.35
CA GLU A 47 3.60 22.44 4.87
C GLU A 47 4.55 22.50 3.66
N ASN A 48 5.49 21.56 3.52
CA ASN A 48 6.51 21.61 2.47
C ASN A 48 6.33 20.61 1.33
N VAL A 49 5.51 19.56 1.49
CA VAL A 49 5.35 18.48 0.51
C VAL A 49 4.97 19.02 -0.88
N ALA A 50 4.05 19.97 -0.94
CA ALA A 50 3.64 20.58 -2.20
C ALA A 50 4.79 21.36 -2.87
N ALA A 51 5.58 22.11 -2.10
CA ALA A 51 6.72 22.85 -2.61
C ALA A 51 7.84 21.92 -3.14
N GLN A 52 8.00 20.74 -2.54
CA GLN A 52 8.95 19.72 -2.98
C GLN A 52 8.53 19.02 -4.28
N LEU A 53 7.25 18.76 -4.48
CA LEU A 53 6.77 17.89 -5.56
C LEU A 53 6.08 18.62 -6.73
N ALA A 54 5.40 19.74 -6.49
CA ALA A 54 4.68 20.43 -7.55
C ALA A 54 5.57 20.89 -8.72
N PRO A 55 6.82 21.39 -8.53
CA PRO A 55 7.71 21.71 -9.62
C PRO A 55 8.07 20.49 -10.48
N LEU A 56 8.19 19.31 -9.85
CA LEU A 56 8.57 18.07 -10.52
C LEU A 56 7.41 17.53 -11.38
N THR A 57 6.19 17.55 -10.84
CA THR A 57 4.99 17.13 -11.59
C THR A 57 4.66 18.09 -12.74
N ALA A 58 5.08 19.36 -12.66
CA ALA A 58 4.92 20.31 -13.73
C ALA A 58 5.94 20.10 -14.88
N GLN A 59 7.13 19.57 -14.59
CA GLN A 59 8.22 19.36 -15.55
C GLN A 59 8.23 17.96 -16.16
N HIS A 60 7.81 16.96 -15.38
CA HIS A 60 7.88 15.55 -15.76
C HIS A 60 6.48 14.93 -15.79
N ARG A 61 6.19 14.22 -16.86
CA ARG A 61 4.90 13.52 -17.01
C ARG A 61 4.82 12.24 -16.18
N ARG A 62 5.98 11.63 -15.91
CA ARG A 62 6.07 10.41 -15.13
C ARG A 62 7.10 10.60 -14.02
N ILE A 63 6.74 10.18 -12.82
CA ILE A 63 7.57 10.31 -11.63
C ILE A 63 7.66 8.95 -10.95
N TRP A 64 8.87 8.44 -10.84
CA TRP A 64 9.21 7.34 -9.96
C TRP A 64 9.44 7.87 -8.55
N LEU A 65 8.66 7.41 -7.59
CA LEU A 65 8.87 7.69 -6.18
C LEU A 65 9.52 6.46 -5.55
N ALA A 66 10.75 6.61 -5.09
CA ALA A 66 11.51 5.55 -4.44
C ALA A 66 11.73 5.91 -2.96
N TYR A 67 11.19 5.09 -2.06
CA TYR A 67 11.50 5.13 -0.64
C TYR A 67 12.59 4.10 -0.34
N PHE A 68 13.70 4.59 0.19
CA PHE A 68 14.85 3.78 0.54
C PHE A 68 15.30 4.15 1.95
N GLU A 69 14.90 3.34 2.95
CA GLU A 69 15.14 3.63 4.38
C GLU A 69 14.67 5.05 4.80
N SER A 70 13.49 5.45 4.35
CA SER A 70 12.98 6.83 4.40
C SER A 70 12.29 7.23 5.70
N ALA A 71 12.37 6.41 6.74
CA ALA A 71 11.62 6.61 7.99
C ALA A 71 11.86 7.96 8.70
N LEU A 72 13.00 8.62 8.46
CA LEU A 72 13.31 9.94 9.01
C LEU A 72 12.91 11.08 8.08
N GLN A 73 12.97 10.87 6.77
CA GLN A 73 12.76 11.92 5.76
C GLN A 73 11.30 12.12 5.41
N ASP A 74 10.51 11.06 5.42
CA ASP A 74 9.07 11.09 5.19
C ASP A 74 8.34 10.05 6.05
N PRO A 75 8.36 10.19 7.39
CA PRO A 75 7.78 9.21 8.30
C PRO A 75 6.28 9.03 8.14
N GLN A 76 5.62 9.98 7.53
CA GLN A 76 4.18 9.97 7.30
C GLN A 76 3.78 9.62 5.87
N ALA A 77 4.74 9.26 5.01
CA ALA A 77 4.51 8.98 3.58
C ALA A 77 3.73 10.09 2.85
N LEU A 78 3.99 11.35 3.24
CA LEU A 78 3.27 12.51 2.70
C LEU A 78 3.54 12.71 1.21
N ALA A 79 4.76 12.40 0.75
CA ALA A 79 5.08 12.48 -0.67
C ALA A 79 4.27 11.48 -1.49
N GLN A 80 4.12 10.24 -1.01
CA GLN A 80 3.28 9.23 -1.65
C GLN A 80 1.81 9.68 -1.67
N GLY A 81 1.29 10.13 -0.53
CA GLY A 81 -0.09 10.62 -0.42
C GLY A 81 -0.36 11.77 -1.39
N TRP A 82 0.53 12.76 -1.43
CA TRP A 82 0.40 13.93 -2.30
C TRP A 82 0.39 13.57 -3.80
N LEU A 83 1.29 12.65 -4.22
CA LEU A 83 1.33 12.19 -5.61
C LEU A 83 0.09 11.36 -5.96
N ARG A 84 -0.34 10.47 -5.08
CA ARG A 84 -1.52 9.61 -5.30
C ARG A 84 -2.82 10.40 -5.44
N GLU A 85 -2.98 11.49 -4.70
CA GLU A 85 -4.16 12.36 -4.82
C GLU A 85 -4.24 13.12 -6.16
N ARG A 86 -3.11 13.33 -6.83
CA ARG A 86 -2.99 14.26 -7.99
C ARG A 86 -2.53 13.61 -9.28
N ASN A 87 -2.14 12.33 -9.24
CA ASN A 87 -1.58 11.62 -10.37
C ASN A 87 -2.08 10.18 -10.40
N ASN A 88 -2.08 9.57 -11.59
CA ASN A 88 -2.41 8.16 -11.75
C ASN A 88 -1.26 7.27 -11.29
N GLU A 89 -1.51 6.35 -10.37
CA GLU A 89 -0.54 5.33 -9.98
C GLU A 89 -0.44 4.26 -11.05
N LEU A 90 0.71 4.16 -11.72
CA LEU A 90 0.96 3.20 -12.81
C LEU A 90 1.70 1.94 -12.35
N TYR A 91 2.38 1.99 -11.23
CA TYR A 91 3.19 0.89 -10.71
C TYR A 91 3.38 1.04 -9.21
N ALA A 92 3.35 -0.07 -8.50
CA ALA A 92 3.74 -0.16 -7.10
C ALA A 92 4.49 -1.47 -6.86
N ALA A 93 5.61 -1.40 -6.15
CA ALA A 93 6.36 -2.56 -5.69
C ALA A 93 7.00 -2.28 -4.33
N ARG A 94 7.16 -3.34 -3.54
CA ARG A 94 7.86 -3.28 -2.27
C ARG A 94 8.97 -4.33 -2.24
N PHE A 95 10.13 -3.94 -1.71
CA PHE A 95 11.33 -4.76 -1.61
C PHE A 95 11.86 -4.62 -0.18
N ASP A 96 11.52 -5.56 0.68
CA ASP A 96 11.86 -5.52 2.10
C ASP A 96 11.36 -4.22 2.77
N HIS A 97 12.24 -3.35 3.21
CA HIS A 97 11.91 -2.05 3.81
C HIS A 97 11.83 -0.89 2.80
N ASN A 98 11.96 -1.19 1.50
CA ASN A 98 11.97 -0.19 0.44
C ASN A 98 10.71 -0.31 -0.42
N SER A 99 10.27 0.81 -0.97
CA SER A 99 9.08 0.85 -1.81
C SER A 99 9.30 1.73 -3.03
N LEU A 100 8.68 1.35 -4.14
CA LEU A 100 8.81 2.03 -5.42
C LEU A 100 7.44 2.18 -6.07
N TRP A 101 7.11 3.40 -6.46
CA TRP A 101 5.89 3.70 -7.22
C TRP A 101 6.24 4.44 -8.51
N LEU A 102 5.37 4.30 -9.50
CA LEU A 102 5.38 5.15 -10.69
C LEU A 102 4.04 5.89 -10.75
N TYR A 103 4.12 7.19 -10.82
CA TYR A 103 2.98 8.08 -11.03
C TYR A 103 3.07 8.77 -12.38
N ALA A 104 1.93 8.97 -13.04
CA ALA A 104 1.83 9.80 -14.24
C ALA A 104 0.84 10.94 -14.02
N ALA A 105 1.10 12.09 -14.64
CA ALA A 105 0.16 13.20 -14.65
C ALA A 105 -1.20 12.74 -15.15
N GLU A 106 -2.27 13.34 -14.64
CA GLU A 106 -3.62 13.08 -15.14
C GLU A 106 -3.73 13.42 -16.62
N GLY A 107 -4.49 12.58 -17.35
CA GLY A 107 -4.76 12.75 -18.75
C GLY A 107 -3.93 11.86 -19.69
N PRO A 108 -4.40 11.69 -20.92
CA PRO A 108 -3.74 10.87 -21.92
C PRO A 108 -2.46 11.51 -22.44
N LEU A 109 -1.46 10.70 -22.71
CA LEU A 109 -0.23 11.12 -23.38
C LEU A 109 -0.50 11.22 -24.89
N ARG A 110 -0.16 12.35 -25.51
CA ARG A 110 -0.22 12.45 -26.98
C ARG A 110 0.86 11.58 -27.60
N VAL A 111 0.48 10.84 -28.62
CA VAL A 111 1.39 9.95 -29.37
C VAL A 111 1.74 10.60 -30.69
N ALA A 112 3.03 10.60 -31.03
CA ALA A 112 3.44 10.97 -32.38
C ALA A 112 2.97 9.91 -33.38
N GLU A 113 2.36 10.33 -34.48
CA GLU A 113 1.99 9.42 -35.56
C GLU A 113 3.23 9.01 -36.40
N PRO A 114 3.26 7.78 -36.93
CA PRO A 114 2.31 6.70 -36.75
C PRO A 114 2.50 5.91 -35.44
N ALA A 115 1.40 5.57 -34.76
CA ALA A 115 1.41 4.67 -33.63
C ALA A 115 1.06 3.25 -34.11
N PHE A 116 1.81 2.28 -33.63
CA PHE A 116 1.61 0.87 -33.93
C PHE A 116 1.33 0.11 -32.63
N PRO A 117 0.06 0.02 -32.18
CA PRO A 117 -0.29 -0.77 -31.01
C PRO A 117 0.02 -2.25 -31.28
N GLN A 118 0.44 -2.98 -30.24
CA GLN A 118 0.73 -4.42 -30.31
C GLN A 118 -0.50 -5.24 -30.72
N HIS A 119 -1.67 -4.80 -30.29
CA HIS A 119 -2.93 -5.47 -30.53
C HIS A 119 -3.97 -4.51 -31.07
N VAL A 120 -4.74 -4.96 -32.07
CA VAL A 120 -5.90 -4.25 -32.58
C VAL A 120 -7.15 -5.02 -32.16
N PRO A 121 -8.12 -4.41 -31.47
CA PRO A 121 -9.35 -5.10 -31.10
C PRO A 121 -10.14 -5.47 -32.35
N ALA A 122 -10.89 -6.57 -32.27
CA ALA A 122 -11.78 -6.96 -33.37
C ALA A 122 -12.80 -5.84 -33.62
N LEU A 123 -12.86 -5.39 -34.88
CA LEU A 123 -13.65 -4.25 -35.32
C LEU A 123 -15.15 -4.47 -35.05
N GLY A 124 -15.85 -3.44 -34.63
CA GLY A 124 -17.29 -3.40 -34.56
C GLY A 124 -17.89 -2.64 -33.39
N LEU A 125 -17.20 -1.64 -32.84
CA LEU A 125 -17.82 -0.77 -31.84
C LEU A 125 -18.30 0.53 -32.44
N PRO A 126 -19.58 0.82 -32.40
CA PRO A 126 -20.10 2.17 -32.35
C PRO A 126 -20.51 2.52 -30.92
N PRO A 127 -20.61 3.75 -30.54
CA PRO A 127 -19.97 4.95 -31.07
C PRO A 127 -18.85 5.44 -30.18
N GLN A 128 -18.08 6.31 -30.72
CA GLN A 128 -16.88 6.98 -30.22
C GLN A 128 -16.84 7.29 -28.72
N PRO A 129 -15.68 7.12 -28.02
CA PRO A 129 -14.29 7.13 -28.56
C PRO A 129 -13.88 5.79 -29.14
N ASN A 130 -13.15 5.81 -30.25
CA ASN A 130 -12.64 4.62 -30.90
C ASN A 130 -11.37 4.15 -30.21
N LEU A 131 -11.41 2.96 -29.61
CA LEU A 131 -10.20 2.26 -29.21
C LEU A 131 -9.54 1.66 -30.45
N VAL A 132 -8.42 2.24 -30.88
CA VAL A 132 -7.68 1.83 -32.09
C VAL A 132 -6.84 0.59 -31.82
N GLY A 133 -6.32 0.46 -30.58
CA GLY A 133 -5.48 -0.66 -30.21
C GLY A 133 -5.02 -0.57 -28.77
N TYR A 134 -4.24 -1.56 -28.35
CA TYR A 134 -3.67 -1.61 -27.02
C TYR A 134 -2.32 -2.32 -27.01
N ASP A 135 -1.47 -1.97 -26.02
CA ASP A 135 -0.25 -2.69 -25.71
C ASP A 135 -0.38 -3.44 -24.40
N LEU A 136 0.01 -4.70 -24.46
CA LEU A 136 0.12 -5.59 -23.33
C LEU A 136 1.44 -6.35 -23.44
N PRO A 137 2.53 -5.87 -22.80
CA PRO A 137 3.90 -6.34 -23.06
C PRO A 137 4.13 -7.82 -22.75
N THR A 138 3.36 -8.39 -21.81
CA THR A 138 3.42 -9.81 -21.44
C THR A 138 2.03 -10.32 -21.07
N ALA A 139 1.82 -11.60 -21.25
CA ALA A 139 0.58 -12.29 -20.87
C ALA A 139 0.74 -13.15 -19.60
N GLU A 140 1.94 -13.30 -19.06
CA GLU A 140 2.20 -14.07 -17.83
C GLU A 140 2.74 -13.18 -16.74
N PHE A 141 2.14 -13.28 -15.55
CA PHE A 141 2.44 -12.47 -14.39
C PHE A 141 2.50 -13.32 -13.13
N ARG A 142 3.20 -12.81 -12.12
CA ARG A 142 3.32 -13.41 -10.79
C ARG A 142 2.80 -12.43 -9.74
N PRO A 143 2.39 -12.89 -8.58
CA PRO A 143 2.17 -12.00 -7.44
C PRO A 143 3.40 -11.11 -7.17
N GLY A 144 3.15 -9.82 -7.00
CA GLY A 144 4.18 -8.77 -6.92
C GLY A 144 4.48 -8.07 -8.24
N ASP A 145 4.09 -8.63 -9.38
CA ASP A 145 4.20 -7.96 -10.68
C ASP A 145 3.12 -6.88 -10.84
N THR A 146 3.35 -5.99 -11.78
CA THR A 146 2.34 -5.01 -12.21
C THR A 146 2.08 -5.16 -13.70
N VAL A 147 0.82 -5.39 -14.05
CA VAL A 147 0.35 -5.39 -15.44
C VAL A 147 0.21 -3.96 -15.90
N ARG A 148 0.88 -3.58 -16.98
CA ARG A 148 0.71 -2.27 -17.64
C ARG A 148 -0.07 -2.46 -18.91
N LEU A 149 -1.15 -1.69 -19.05
CA LEU A 149 -2.00 -1.65 -20.23
C LEU A 149 -1.94 -0.25 -20.82
N ALA A 150 -1.53 -0.12 -22.07
CA ALA A 150 -1.66 1.12 -22.81
C ALA A 150 -2.81 0.98 -23.83
N LEU A 151 -3.67 1.98 -23.86
CA LEU A 151 -4.83 2.06 -24.74
C LEU A 151 -4.65 3.23 -25.70
N TYR A 152 -4.89 3.02 -27.00
CA TYR A 152 -4.75 4.01 -28.06
C TYR A 152 -6.12 4.42 -28.57
N TRP A 153 -6.39 5.71 -28.61
CA TRP A 153 -7.70 6.26 -28.89
C TRP A 153 -7.66 7.24 -30.07
N GLU A 154 -8.56 7.09 -31.00
CA GLU A 154 -8.89 8.17 -31.93
C GLU A 154 -9.76 9.22 -31.23
N PRO A 155 -9.61 10.51 -31.59
CA PRO A 155 -10.35 11.57 -30.93
C PRO A 155 -11.86 11.37 -31.09
N ALA A 156 -12.56 11.61 -30.00
CA ALA A 156 -13.99 11.48 -29.93
C ALA A 156 -14.59 12.48 -28.95
N ALA A 157 -15.92 12.52 -28.91
CA ALA A 157 -16.65 13.25 -27.89
C ALA A 157 -16.22 12.78 -26.48
N ALA A 158 -16.35 13.67 -25.48
CA ALA A 158 -16.03 13.35 -24.11
C ALA A 158 -16.70 12.05 -23.65
N ALA A 159 -15.93 11.10 -23.18
CA ALA A 159 -16.39 9.85 -22.66
C ALA A 159 -15.71 9.48 -21.36
N GLN A 160 -16.38 8.74 -20.51
CA GLN A 160 -15.80 8.10 -19.33
C GLN A 160 -15.38 6.68 -19.70
N VAL A 161 -14.14 6.33 -19.39
CA VAL A 161 -13.62 4.99 -19.64
C VAL A 161 -13.21 4.38 -18.31
N ALA A 162 -13.76 3.21 -18.01
CA ALA A 162 -13.35 2.40 -16.88
C ALA A 162 -12.65 1.12 -17.39
N VAL A 163 -11.50 0.79 -16.83
CA VAL A 163 -10.78 -0.45 -17.12
C VAL A 163 -10.76 -1.30 -15.87
N SER A 164 -11.19 -2.54 -15.97
CA SER A 164 -11.13 -3.50 -14.88
C SER A 164 -10.36 -4.75 -15.27
N LEU A 165 -9.49 -5.22 -14.37
CA LEU A 165 -8.85 -6.52 -14.43
C LEU A 165 -9.78 -7.54 -13.77
N ARG A 166 -10.16 -8.59 -14.50
CA ARG A 166 -11.15 -9.59 -14.06
C ARG A 166 -10.59 -11.00 -14.16
N ASP A 167 -11.04 -11.87 -13.26
CA ASP A 167 -10.76 -13.30 -13.34
C ASP A 167 -11.67 -14.01 -14.37
N GLY A 168 -11.41 -15.31 -14.57
CA GLY A 168 -12.19 -16.13 -15.50
C GLY A 168 -13.67 -16.29 -15.14
N GLN A 169 -14.11 -15.86 -13.94
CA GLN A 169 -15.50 -15.84 -13.49
C GLN A 169 -16.12 -14.43 -13.58
N GLY A 170 -15.37 -13.44 -14.08
CA GLY A 170 -15.81 -12.07 -14.21
C GLY A 170 -15.71 -11.24 -12.92
N ARG A 171 -15.12 -11.77 -11.83
CA ARG A 171 -14.92 -11.01 -10.60
C ARG A 171 -13.83 -9.97 -10.82
N VAL A 172 -14.09 -8.75 -10.39
CA VAL A 172 -13.12 -7.63 -10.48
C VAL A 172 -12.02 -7.82 -9.45
N LEU A 173 -10.78 -7.84 -9.94
CA LEU A 173 -9.59 -7.80 -9.09
C LEU A 173 -9.20 -6.35 -8.78
N GLU A 174 -9.21 -5.50 -9.79
CA GLU A 174 -8.84 -4.09 -9.71
C GLU A 174 -9.54 -3.31 -10.81
N ALA A 175 -9.84 -2.03 -10.59
CA ALA A 175 -10.46 -1.15 -11.58
C ALA A 175 -9.82 0.25 -11.56
N ARG A 176 -9.81 0.91 -12.73
CA ARG A 176 -9.31 2.27 -12.92
C ARG A 176 -10.26 3.05 -13.83
N ASP A 177 -10.59 4.27 -13.44
CA ASP A 177 -11.22 5.23 -14.33
C ASP A 177 -10.12 6.01 -15.08
N LEU A 178 -10.30 6.15 -16.39
CA LEU A 178 -9.33 6.82 -17.26
C LEU A 178 -9.94 8.09 -17.83
N ALA A 179 -9.18 9.19 -17.74
CA ALA A 179 -9.52 10.42 -18.43
C ALA A 179 -9.04 10.34 -19.90
N LEU A 180 -9.95 10.62 -20.84
CA LEU A 180 -9.60 10.76 -22.24
C LEU A 180 -9.43 12.23 -22.63
N ASP A 181 -8.38 12.50 -23.45
CA ASP A 181 -8.23 13.80 -24.07
C ASP A 181 -9.17 13.91 -25.28
N THR A 182 -9.94 14.98 -25.33
CA THR A 182 -10.84 15.28 -26.44
C THR A 182 -10.15 16.07 -27.57
N ALA A 183 -8.86 16.35 -27.42
CA ALA A 183 -8.08 17.07 -28.46
C ALA A 183 -7.92 16.23 -29.72
N ALA A 184 -7.75 16.90 -30.87
CA ALA A 184 -7.54 16.24 -32.16
C ALA A 184 -6.21 15.44 -32.17
N GLY A 185 -6.23 14.24 -32.76
CA GLY A 185 -5.09 13.35 -32.94
C GLY A 185 -5.19 12.07 -32.10
N LEU A 186 -4.32 11.11 -32.39
CA LEU A 186 -4.23 9.86 -31.64
C LEU A 186 -3.71 10.13 -30.22
N THR A 187 -4.38 9.57 -29.23
CA THR A 187 -3.99 9.68 -27.83
C THR A 187 -3.70 8.31 -27.22
N ARG A 188 -2.82 8.27 -26.21
CA ARG A 188 -2.44 7.07 -25.47
C ARG A 188 -2.71 7.27 -24.00
N THR A 189 -3.47 6.35 -23.41
CA THR A 189 -3.76 6.31 -21.98
C THR A 189 -3.11 5.08 -21.38
N GLU A 190 -2.45 5.23 -20.25
CA GLU A 190 -1.83 4.11 -19.54
C GLU A 190 -2.55 3.82 -18.22
N ALA A 191 -2.69 2.52 -17.91
CA ALA A 191 -3.18 2.06 -16.62
C ALA A 191 -2.30 0.91 -16.10
N ALA A 192 -2.14 0.86 -14.79
CA ALA A 192 -1.36 -0.18 -14.11
C ALA A 192 -2.23 -0.92 -13.11
N PHE A 193 -2.08 -2.24 -13.11
CA PHE A 193 -2.85 -3.16 -12.29
C PHE A 193 -1.89 -4.06 -11.52
N PRO A 194 -1.68 -3.84 -10.20
CA PRO A 194 -0.82 -4.70 -9.40
C PRO A 194 -1.44 -6.08 -9.24
N ILE A 195 -0.60 -7.11 -9.35
CA ILE A 195 -0.95 -8.49 -9.02
C ILE A 195 -0.55 -8.74 -7.58
N TYR A 196 -1.52 -8.70 -6.70
CA TYR A 196 -1.29 -8.81 -5.25
C TYR A 196 -0.86 -10.22 -4.83
N PRO A 197 -0.15 -10.38 -3.70
CA PRO A 197 0.31 -11.67 -3.20
C PRO A 197 -0.79 -12.72 -3.02
N GLY A 198 -2.03 -12.29 -2.74
CA GLY A 198 -3.19 -13.16 -2.60
C GLY A 198 -3.95 -13.46 -3.90
N THR A 199 -3.49 -12.93 -5.05
CA THR A 199 -4.17 -13.16 -6.34
C THR A 199 -4.10 -14.63 -6.73
N PRO A 200 -5.22 -15.33 -6.97
CA PRO A 200 -5.22 -16.73 -7.35
C PRO A 200 -4.50 -16.97 -8.68
N ALA A 201 -3.84 -18.12 -8.83
CA ALA A 201 -3.35 -18.56 -10.13
C ALA A 201 -4.54 -18.83 -11.06
N GLY A 202 -4.45 -18.38 -12.31
CA GLY A 202 -5.53 -18.58 -13.25
C GLY A 202 -5.47 -17.65 -14.46
N ALA A 203 -6.56 -17.68 -15.24
CA ALA A 203 -6.75 -16.80 -16.37
C ALA A 203 -7.46 -15.51 -15.94
N TYR A 204 -7.00 -14.40 -16.49
CA TYR A 204 -7.53 -13.05 -16.26
C TYR A 204 -7.69 -12.34 -17.62
N HIS A 205 -8.49 -11.29 -17.64
CA HIS A 205 -8.65 -10.42 -18.79
C HIS A 205 -8.97 -9.00 -18.35
N PHE A 206 -8.75 -8.03 -19.23
CA PHE A 206 -9.24 -6.68 -19.04
C PHE A 206 -10.64 -6.53 -19.62
N GLN A 207 -11.52 -5.82 -18.92
CA GLN A 207 -12.72 -5.27 -19.47
C GLN A 207 -12.61 -3.75 -19.50
N VAL A 208 -12.86 -3.18 -20.68
CA VAL A 208 -12.91 -1.74 -20.92
C VAL A 208 -14.37 -1.35 -21.14
N ASP A 209 -14.90 -0.54 -20.24
CA ASP A 209 -16.26 -0.02 -20.29
C ASP A 209 -16.20 1.45 -20.70
N ILE A 210 -16.82 1.78 -21.84
CA ILE A 210 -16.82 3.13 -22.42
C ILE A 210 -18.24 3.69 -22.32
N ARG A 211 -18.39 4.81 -21.64
CA ARG A 211 -19.66 5.54 -21.45
C ARG A 211 -19.64 6.85 -22.21
N ALA A 212 -20.38 6.93 -23.30
CA ALA A 212 -20.48 8.10 -24.16
C ALA A 212 -21.83 8.80 -23.95
N GLY A 213 -21.95 9.63 -22.90
CA GLY A 213 -23.17 10.41 -22.62
C GLY A 213 -24.45 9.57 -22.60
N GLU A 214 -25.49 10.02 -23.30
CA GLU A 214 -26.79 9.32 -23.39
C GLU A 214 -26.78 8.12 -24.34
N GLN A 215 -25.69 7.86 -25.05
CA GLN A 215 -25.59 6.82 -26.09
C GLN A 215 -25.35 5.40 -25.55
N GLY A 216 -25.26 5.25 -24.22
CA GLY A 216 -25.10 3.94 -23.57
C GLY A 216 -23.66 3.59 -23.21
N THR A 217 -23.48 2.36 -22.73
CA THR A 217 -22.18 1.80 -22.37
C THR A 217 -21.79 0.72 -23.35
N SER A 218 -20.58 0.82 -23.90
CA SER A 218 -19.96 -0.25 -24.69
C SER A 218 -18.90 -0.94 -23.85
N SER A 219 -18.84 -2.27 -23.89
CA SER A 219 -17.88 -3.07 -23.14
C SER A 219 -17.05 -3.93 -24.07
N LEU A 220 -15.73 -3.91 -23.86
CA LEU A 220 -14.74 -4.69 -24.60
C LEU A 220 -13.93 -5.54 -23.66
N GLN A 221 -13.72 -6.79 -24.03
CA GLN A 221 -12.75 -7.65 -23.38
C GLN A 221 -11.42 -7.58 -24.14
N LEU A 222 -10.35 -7.28 -23.45
CA LEU A 222 -8.99 -7.19 -24.01
C LEU A 222 -8.05 -8.16 -23.31
N GLY A 223 -7.12 -8.70 -24.08
CA GLY A 223 -6.03 -9.52 -23.59
C GLY A 223 -6.46 -10.84 -22.93
N ALA A 224 -5.59 -11.81 -22.97
CA ALA A 224 -5.65 -13.00 -22.14
C ALA A 224 -4.42 -12.99 -21.26
N LEU A 225 -4.62 -12.89 -19.96
CA LEU A 225 -3.56 -12.83 -18.95
C LEU A 225 -3.54 -14.12 -18.16
N ARG A 226 -2.38 -14.52 -17.72
CA ARG A 226 -2.21 -15.66 -16.82
C ARG A 226 -1.43 -15.25 -15.60
N VAL A 227 -2.01 -15.42 -14.43
CA VAL A 227 -1.28 -15.34 -13.16
C VAL A 227 -0.75 -16.72 -12.81
N THR A 228 0.57 -16.83 -12.62
CA THR A 228 1.25 -18.07 -12.28
C THR A 228 1.96 -17.96 -10.95
N HIS A 229 1.92 -19.00 -10.14
CA HIS A 229 2.71 -19.10 -8.92
C HIS A 229 3.88 -20.06 -9.17
N THR A 230 5.10 -19.54 -9.21
CA THR A 230 6.31 -20.36 -9.41
C THR A 230 6.94 -20.85 -8.12
N THR A 231 6.49 -20.29 -6.98
CA THR A 231 6.95 -20.68 -5.65
C THR A 231 5.72 -20.87 -4.77
N PRO A 232 5.66 -21.88 -3.90
CA PRO A 232 4.62 -21.93 -2.89
C PRO A 232 4.66 -20.59 -2.13
N PRO A 233 3.50 -20.02 -1.76
CA PRO A 233 3.46 -18.79 -1.00
C PRO A 233 4.40 -18.93 0.20
N PRO A 234 5.15 -17.87 0.58
CA PRO A 234 6.00 -17.91 1.74
C PRO A 234 5.18 -18.48 2.91
N ARG A 235 5.77 -19.44 3.62
CA ARG A 235 5.10 -20.08 4.76
C ARG A 235 4.64 -18.95 5.67
N PRO A 236 3.34 -18.88 6.02
CA PRO A 236 2.87 -17.81 6.90
C PRO A 236 3.73 -17.81 8.17
N PRO A 237 4.12 -16.64 8.67
CA PRO A 237 4.90 -16.55 9.89
C PRO A 237 4.20 -17.37 10.98
N GLN A 238 4.97 -18.12 11.77
CA GLN A 238 4.41 -18.93 12.85
C GLN A 238 3.86 -18.00 13.93
N MET A 239 2.57 -17.73 13.86
CA MET A 239 1.83 -17.06 14.92
C MET A 239 1.66 -18.03 16.08
N ALA A 240 1.99 -17.60 17.29
CA ALA A 240 1.80 -18.44 18.47
C ALA A 240 0.31 -18.56 18.83
N GLN A 241 -0.48 -17.53 18.58
CA GLN A 241 -1.91 -17.45 18.90
C GLN A 241 -2.69 -16.88 17.71
N PRO A 242 -3.61 -17.65 17.10
CA PRO A 242 -4.53 -17.15 16.09
C PRO A 242 -5.65 -16.31 16.72
N VAL A 243 -6.11 -15.28 16.00
CA VAL A 243 -7.19 -14.37 16.44
C VAL A 243 -8.33 -14.32 15.42
N GLY A 244 -8.06 -13.87 14.20
CA GLY A 244 -9.02 -13.80 13.11
C GLY A 244 -10.06 -12.68 13.24
N ALA A 245 -9.77 -11.59 13.95
CA ALA A 245 -10.67 -10.45 14.12
C ALA A 245 -10.63 -9.50 12.94
N ASP A 246 -11.79 -9.00 12.50
CA ASP A 246 -11.93 -7.96 11.49
C ASP A 246 -12.05 -6.59 12.15
N LEU A 247 -11.32 -5.61 11.68
CA LEU A 247 -11.32 -4.23 12.16
C LEU A 247 -11.87 -3.31 11.07
N GLY A 248 -13.17 -3.09 11.11
CA GLY A 248 -13.89 -2.16 10.23
C GLY A 248 -13.91 -2.53 8.75
N GLY A 249 -13.63 -3.79 8.39
CA GLY A 249 -13.44 -4.20 6.99
C GLY A 249 -12.13 -3.67 6.37
N VAL A 250 -11.34 -2.93 7.14
CA VAL A 250 -10.09 -2.30 6.72
C VAL A 250 -8.91 -3.25 6.85
N ALA A 251 -8.78 -3.87 8.03
CA ALA A 251 -7.70 -4.78 8.32
C ALA A 251 -8.20 -5.96 9.15
N ARG A 252 -7.53 -7.10 9.00
CA ARG A 252 -7.77 -8.29 9.80
C ARG A 252 -6.56 -8.60 10.65
N LEU A 253 -6.76 -8.77 11.96
CA LEU A 253 -5.76 -9.31 12.85
C LEU A 253 -5.81 -10.84 12.77
N GLU A 254 -4.85 -11.44 12.09
CA GLU A 254 -4.79 -12.90 11.91
C GLU A 254 -4.34 -13.61 13.17
N GLY A 255 -3.43 -12.99 13.94
CA GLY A 255 -2.92 -13.54 15.19
C GLY A 255 -1.77 -12.72 15.77
N TYR A 256 -1.15 -13.27 16.81
CA TYR A 256 -0.04 -12.59 17.48
C TYR A 256 0.99 -13.56 18.09
N THR A 257 2.13 -13.01 18.44
CA THR A 257 3.14 -13.65 19.30
C THR A 257 3.51 -12.68 20.41
N LEU A 258 3.53 -13.17 21.65
CA LEU A 258 3.92 -12.38 22.83
C LEU A 258 5.10 -13.04 23.53
N ARG A 259 6.11 -12.26 23.88
CA ARG A 259 7.31 -12.69 24.62
C ARG A 259 7.70 -11.61 25.63
N VAL A 260 8.45 -11.99 26.65
CA VAL A 260 9.23 -11.00 27.43
C VAL A 260 10.54 -10.76 26.69
N GLN A 261 10.92 -9.50 26.54
CA GLN A 261 12.13 -9.12 25.79
C GLN A 261 13.38 -9.85 26.37
N GLY A 262 14.18 -10.40 25.46
CA GLY A 262 15.37 -11.19 25.82
C GLY A 262 15.09 -12.66 26.16
N GLN A 263 13.84 -13.11 26.20
CA GLN A 263 13.48 -14.51 26.44
C GLN A 263 13.09 -15.22 25.15
N ARG A 264 13.58 -16.47 24.98
CA ARG A 264 13.27 -17.28 23.78
C ARG A 264 11.93 -18.05 23.85
N ALA A 265 11.39 -18.25 25.06
CA ALA A 265 10.15 -18.98 25.30
C ALA A 265 8.98 -18.02 25.60
N PRO A 266 7.72 -18.46 25.41
CA PRO A 266 6.58 -17.73 25.97
C PRO A 266 6.84 -17.48 27.46
N ALA A 267 6.51 -16.28 27.93
CA ALA A 267 6.85 -15.84 29.27
C ALA A 267 6.23 -16.77 30.33
N ALA A 268 7.07 -17.47 31.07
CA ALA A 268 6.64 -18.25 32.23
C ALA A 268 6.22 -17.35 33.40
N ALA A 269 6.77 -16.14 33.49
CA ALA A 269 6.42 -15.13 34.48
C ALA A 269 6.70 -13.73 33.89
N ILE A 270 5.79 -12.80 34.09
CA ILE A 270 5.90 -11.40 33.71
C ILE A 270 6.02 -10.59 35.01
N HIS A 271 6.96 -9.67 35.09
CA HIS A 271 7.20 -8.84 36.27
C HIS A 271 7.01 -7.36 35.93
N ALA A 272 6.69 -6.57 36.95
CA ALA A 272 6.75 -5.12 36.85
C ALA A 272 8.15 -4.67 36.40
N GLY A 273 8.22 -3.75 35.45
CA GLY A 273 9.44 -3.29 34.80
C GLY A 273 9.98 -4.18 33.68
N ASP A 274 9.31 -5.30 33.34
CA ASP A 274 9.64 -6.06 32.13
C ASP A 274 9.14 -5.34 30.88
N THR A 275 9.77 -5.61 29.73
CA THR A 275 9.26 -5.18 28.43
C THR A 275 8.64 -6.38 27.71
N LEU A 276 7.39 -6.25 27.31
CA LEU A 276 6.72 -7.23 26.46
C LEU A 276 7.04 -6.93 25.00
N GLU A 277 7.43 -7.94 24.27
CA GLU A 277 7.58 -7.92 22.82
C GLU A 277 6.35 -8.58 22.21
N LEU A 278 5.44 -7.76 21.69
CA LEU A 278 4.24 -8.18 20.98
C LEU A 278 4.46 -8.04 19.48
N THR A 279 4.29 -9.13 18.75
CA THR A 279 4.22 -9.07 17.28
C THR A 279 2.81 -9.40 16.84
N LEU A 280 2.15 -8.45 16.22
CA LEU A 280 0.84 -8.59 15.59
C LEU A 280 1.02 -9.00 14.13
N TYR A 281 0.10 -9.78 13.61
CA TYR A 281 0.10 -10.21 12.21
C TYR A 281 -1.17 -9.73 11.55
N TRP A 282 -1.02 -8.71 10.70
CA TRP A 282 -2.11 -8.05 10.01
C TRP A 282 -2.27 -8.53 8.58
N ARG A 283 -3.47 -8.40 8.03
CA ARG A 283 -3.77 -8.59 6.62
C ARG A 283 -4.80 -7.57 6.17
N ALA A 284 -4.53 -6.87 5.07
CA ALA A 284 -5.53 -6.01 4.41
C ALA A 284 -6.37 -6.85 3.43
N PRO A 285 -7.71 -6.82 3.50
CA PRO A 285 -8.55 -7.48 2.51
C PRO A 285 -8.59 -6.75 1.17
N ALA A 286 -8.36 -5.43 1.19
CA ALA A 286 -8.33 -4.55 0.03
C ALA A 286 -7.29 -3.44 0.25
N LYS A 287 -7.08 -2.59 -0.76
CA LYS A 287 -6.23 -1.41 -0.62
C LYS A 287 -6.79 -0.47 0.46
N ILE A 288 -5.92 -0.02 1.37
CA ILE A 288 -6.29 0.90 2.43
C ILE A 288 -5.90 2.32 2.01
N GLU A 289 -6.89 3.22 1.99
CA GLU A 289 -6.68 4.60 1.55
C GLU A 289 -6.36 5.56 2.70
N ALA A 290 -6.70 5.19 3.94
CA ALA A 290 -6.46 5.99 5.13
C ALA A 290 -5.29 5.43 5.97
N ARG A 291 -4.70 6.31 6.77
CA ARG A 291 -3.66 5.93 7.73
C ARG A 291 -4.30 5.57 9.06
N TYR A 292 -3.87 4.45 9.61
CA TYR A 292 -4.33 3.97 10.90
C TYR A 292 -3.16 3.76 11.85
N THR A 293 -3.37 4.16 13.10
CA THR A 293 -2.45 3.88 14.20
C THR A 293 -2.92 2.62 14.93
N VAL A 294 -1.99 1.71 15.19
CA VAL A 294 -2.21 0.55 16.06
C VAL A 294 -2.02 1.00 17.50
N PHE A 295 -3.02 0.78 18.34
CA PHE A 295 -2.85 0.93 19.77
C PHE A 295 -2.71 -0.44 20.45
N THR A 296 -1.84 -0.49 21.47
CA THR A 296 -1.60 -1.68 22.26
C THR A 296 -1.48 -1.27 23.74
N HIS A 297 -2.43 -1.73 24.58
CA HIS A 297 -2.49 -1.34 25.98
C HIS A 297 -2.55 -2.54 26.89
N LEU A 298 -1.73 -2.54 27.94
CA LEU A 298 -1.81 -3.49 29.06
C LEU A 298 -2.60 -2.85 30.21
N LEU A 299 -3.79 -3.37 30.47
CA LEU A 299 -4.76 -2.82 31.39
C LEU A 299 -4.76 -3.62 32.72
N GLY A 300 -4.58 -2.95 33.84
CA GLY A 300 -4.71 -3.52 35.18
C GLY A 300 -5.96 -3.01 35.89
N ALA A 301 -6.39 -3.72 36.94
CA ALA A 301 -7.53 -3.30 37.76
C ALA A 301 -7.26 -2.03 38.59
N ALA A 302 -5.97 -1.77 38.92
CA ALA A 302 -5.57 -0.60 39.71
C ALA A 302 -5.43 0.64 38.82
N TYR A 303 -5.74 1.80 39.42
CA TYR A 303 -5.53 3.09 38.77
C TYR A 303 -4.03 3.43 38.72
N ASN A 304 -3.55 3.80 37.53
CA ASN A 304 -2.20 4.30 37.31
C ASN A 304 -2.21 5.83 37.22
N PRO A 305 -1.60 6.56 38.18
CA PRO A 305 -1.58 8.03 38.12
C PRO A 305 -0.83 8.58 36.90
N ALA A 306 0.17 7.86 36.38
CA ALA A 306 0.98 8.32 35.25
C ALA A 306 0.18 8.37 33.94
N THR A 307 -0.79 7.46 33.77
CA THR A 307 -1.65 7.40 32.60
C THR A 307 -3.08 7.92 32.86
N SER A 308 -3.36 8.33 34.09
CA SER A 308 -4.69 8.75 34.54
C SER A 308 -5.78 7.70 34.26
N GLY A 309 -5.45 6.41 34.37
CA GLY A 309 -6.35 5.32 34.03
C GLY A 309 -5.81 3.93 34.37
N PRO A 310 -6.37 2.87 33.78
CA PRO A 310 -5.95 1.49 34.06
C PRO A 310 -4.73 1.03 33.26
N VAL A 311 -4.12 1.89 32.43
CA VAL A 311 -3.04 1.52 31.53
C VAL A 311 -1.69 1.46 32.26
N TRP A 312 -1.01 0.32 32.20
CA TRP A 312 0.26 0.05 32.87
C TRP A 312 1.42 -0.21 31.89
N ALA A 313 1.12 -0.43 30.61
CA ALA A 313 2.04 -0.35 29.50
C ALA A 313 1.25 0.00 28.24
N GLN A 314 1.84 0.76 27.34
CA GLN A 314 1.22 1.09 26.06
C GLN A 314 2.29 1.34 24.99
N HIS A 315 1.89 1.10 23.74
CA HIS A 315 2.65 1.50 22.58
C HIS A 315 1.70 1.75 21.42
N ASP A 316 1.48 3.02 21.11
CA ASP A 316 0.63 3.47 20.01
C ASP A 316 1.53 3.98 18.89
N ALA A 317 1.50 3.29 17.76
CA ALA A 317 2.29 3.64 16.59
C ALA A 317 1.59 3.21 15.30
N GLU A 318 1.90 3.90 14.20
CA GLU A 318 1.59 3.33 12.90
C GLU A 318 2.44 2.07 12.67
N PRO A 319 1.96 1.11 11.87
CA PRO A 319 2.63 -0.17 11.71
C PRO A 319 4.12 -0.06 11.43
N GLN A 320 4.91 -0.90 12.12
CA GLN A 320 6.38 -0.92 12.10
C GLN A 320 6.99 0.45 12.50
N ASP A 321 6.43 1.09 13.53
CA ASP A 321 6.85 2.43 13.99
C ASP A 321 6.82 3.49 12.88
N GLY A 322 5.81 3.41 11.99
CA GLY A 322 5.64 4.29 10.83
C GLY A 322 6.44 3.87 9.59
N GLY A 323 7.28 2.84 9.68
CA GLY A 323 8.05 2.32 8.55
C GLY A 323 7.19 1.65 7.47
N LEU A 324 5.97 1.21 7.83
CA LEU A 324 5.02 0.59 6.90
C LEU A 324 3.58 1.02 7.19
N PRO A 325 3.22 2.29 6.95
CA PRO A 325 1.86 2.78 7.19
C PRO A 325 0.82 1.96 6.40
N THR A 326 -0.40 1.88 6.92
CA THR A 326 -1.47 1.04 6.35
C THR A 326 -1.76 1.31 4.88
N THR A 327 -1.53 2.53 4.38
CA THR A 327 -1.69 2.91 2.97
C THR A 327 -0.67 2.23 2.03
N GLN A 328 0.40 1.64 2.59
CA GLN A 328 1.42 0.91 1.84
C GLN A 328 1.22 -0.62 1.89
N TRP A 329 0.19 -1.11 2.59
CA TRP A 329 -0.07 -2.53 2.65
C TRP A 329 -0.63 -3.05 1.33
N PHE A 330 -0.10 -4.18 0.87
CA PHE A 330 -0.68 -4.88 -0.27
C PHE A 330 -1.81 -5.81 0.17
N PRO A 331 -2.97 -5.77 -0.49
CA PRO A 331 -4.06 -6.69 -0.21
C PRO A 331 -3.63 -8.15 -0.21
N GLY A 332 -4.02 -8.90 0.82
CA GLY A 332 -3.68 -10.30 0.99
C GLY A 332 -2.28 -10.58 1.56
N GLU A 333 -1.43 -9.57 1.68
CA GLU A 333 -0.11 -9.72 2.31
C GLU A 333 -0.23 -9.82 3.83
N MET A 334 0.65 -10.65 4.43
CA MET A 334 0.80 -10.73 5.88
C MET A 334 1.82 -9.68 6.34
N VAL A 335 1.40 -8.74 7.15
CA VAL A 335 2.23 -7.67 7.69
C VAL A 335 2.54 -7.97 9.16
N PRO A 336 3.78 -8.34 9.50
CA PRO A 336 4.21 -8.43 10.89
C PRO A 336 4.47 -7.02 11.44
N ASP A 337 3.93 -6.75 12.62
CA ASP A 337 4.00 -5.45 13.28
C ASP A 337 4.43 -5.64 14.73
N ARG A 338 5.57 -5.06 15.10
CA ARG A 338 6.23 -5.29 16.38
C ARG A 338 6.04 -4.11 17.32
N HIS A 339 5.54 -4.39 18.51
CA HIS A 339 5.34 -3.43 19.58
C HIS A 339 6.15 -3.80 20.82
N LEU A 340 6.78 -2.82 21.45
CA LEU A 340 7.50 -2.97 22.72
C LEU A 340 6.73 -2.25 23.81
N LEU A 341 6.09 -3.01 24.73
CA LEU A 341 5.34 -2.48 25.83
C LEU A 341 6.18 -2.57 27.12
N ALA A 342 6.73 -1.47 27.56
CA ALA A 342 7.44 -1.38 28.82
C ALA A 342 6.42 -1.31 29.97
N ILE A 343 6.37 -2.35 30.78
CA ILE A 343 5.48 -2.40 31.97
C ILE A 343 6.04 -1.44 33.01
N ASP A 344 5.18 -0.57 33.54
CA ASP A 344 5.55 0.33 34.62
C ASP A 344 6.15 -0.47 35.80
N ALA A 345 7.31 0.00 36.30
CA ALA A 345 8.01 -0.66 37.40
C ALA A 345 7.20 -0.66 38.72
N GLN A 346 6.17 0.19 38.80
CA GLN A 346 5.25 0.27 39.94
C GLN A 346 3.95 -0.51 39.71
N ALA A 347 3.85 -1.27 38.60
CA ALA A 347 2.67 -2.07 38.29
C ALA A 347 2.39 -3.07 39.42
N PRO A 348 1.20 -3.03 40.06
CA PRO A 348 0.85 -3.96 41.14
C PRO A 348 0.81 -5.42 40.66
N ALA A 349 1.14 -6.36 41.51
CA ALA A 349 0.91 -7.75 41.18
C ALA A 349 -0.58 -8.04 40.98
N GLY A 350 -0.92 -8.74 39.89
CA GLY A 350 -2.31 -9.01 39.55
C GLY A 350 -2.55 -9.46 38.13
N GLY A 351 -3.82 -9.57 37.76
CA GLY A 351 -4.26 -9.87 36.40
C GLY A 351 -4.30 -8.61 35.56
N TYR A 352 -3.80 -8.73 34.32
CA TYR A 352 -3.77 -7.66 33.31
C TYR A 352 -4.34 -8.17 32.00
N GLU A 353 -5.11 -7.33 31.34
CA GLU A 353 -5.65 -7.59 30.00
C GLU A 353 -4.83 -6.83 28.94
N LEU A 354 -4.51 -7.49 27.83
CA LEU A 354 -3.86 -6.85 26.70
C LEU A 354 -4.90 -6.61 25.62
N GLU A 355 -5.14 -5.34 25.32
CA GLU A 355 -6.00 -4.91 24.23
C GLU A 355 -5.21 -4.33 23.07
N VAL A 356 -5.74 -4.55 21.85
CA VAL A 356 -5.21 -3.95 20.63
C VAL A 356 -6.37 -3.49 19.75
N GLY A 357 -6.09 -2.51 18.88
CA GLY A 357 -7.02 -2.06 17.88
C GLY A 357 -6.38 -1.07 16.92
N LEU A 358 -7.21 -0.50 16.06
CA LEU A 358 -6.81 0.53 15.10
C LEU A 358 -7.67 1.78 15.32
N TYR A 359 -7.05 2.93 15.21
CA TYR A 359 -7.77 4.19 15.09
C TYR A 359 -7.26 5.00 13.90
N ASP A 360 -8.16 5.77 13.32
CA ASP A 360 -7.82 6.71 12.25
C ASP A 360 -6.85 7.76 12.78
N THR A 361 -5.67 7.88 12.17
CA THR A 361 -4.57 8.73 12.64
C THR A 361 -4.94 10.22 12.66
N MET A 362 -5.88 10.64 11.79
CA MET A 362 -6.29 12.04 11.68
C MET A 362 -7.40 12.40 12.66
N THR A 363 -8.34 11.50 12.88
CA THR A 363 -9.56 11.79 13.68
C THR A 363 -9.52 11.20 15.07
N GLY A 364 -8.65 10.20 15.32
CA GLY A 364 -8.61 9.44 16.56
C GLY A 364 -9.78 8.45 16.71
N ALA A 365 -10.64 8.30 15.70
CA ALA A 365 -11.79 7.39 15.75
C ALA A 365 -11.32 5.93 15.67
N ARG A 366 -11.68 5.12 16.67
CA ARG A 366 -11.37 3.69 16.69
C ARG A 366 -12.23 2.93 15.67
N LEU A 367 -11.64 1.93 15.03
CA LEU A 367 -12.37 1.05 14.12
C LEU A 367 -13.22 0.05 14.91
N PRO A 368 -14.45 -0.23 14.45
CA PRO A 368 -15.27 -1.28 15.03
C PRO A 368 -14.64 -2.66 14.78
N VAL A 369 -14.77 -3.56 15.75
CA VAL A 369 -14.22 -4.91 15.68
C VAL A 369 -15.34 -5.93 15.52
N ALA A 370 -15.16 -6.87 14.59
CA ALA A 370 -15.94 -8.09 14.52
C ALA A 370 -15.04 -9.31 14.78
N ALA A 371 -15.53 -10.21 15.64
CA ALA A 371 -14.84 -11.47 15.91
C ALA A 371 -14.82 -12.38 14.67
N ALA A 372 -14.03 -13.47 14.71
CA ALA A 372 -13.91 -14.42 13.61
C ALA A 372 -15.24 -15.03 13.12
N ASN A 373 -16.26 -15.08 13.99
CA ASN A 373 -17.62 -15.53 13.67
C ASN A 373 -18.53 -14.41 13.11
N GLY A 374 -18.00 -13.19 12.89
CA GLY A 374 -18.74 -12.03 12.41
C GLY A 374 -19.55 -11.26 13.45
N GLN A 375 -19.50 -11.65 14.72
CA GLN A 375 -20.20 -10.92 15.79
C GLN A 375 -19.45 -9.64 16.16
N ALA A 376 -20.19 -8.55 16.39
CA ALA A 376 -19.63 -7.29 16.87
C ALA A 376 -18.95 -7.49 18.24
N ALA A 377 -17.71 -7.00 18.36
CA ALA A 377 -16.86 -7.16 19.55
C ALA A 377 -16.37 -5.81 20.13
N GLY A 378 -17.07 -4.71 19.82
CA GLY A 378 -16.70 -3.36 20.26
C GLY A 378 -15.72 -2.67 19.33
N ASP A 379 -14.72 -1.98 19.90
CA ASP A 379 -13.72 -1.17 19.19
C ASP A 379 -12.28 -1.61 19.50
N ARG A 380 -12.12 -2.80 20.07
CA ARG A 380 -10.84 -3.38 20.47
C ARG A 380 -10.88 -4.90 20.45
N VAL A 381 -9.73 -5.51 20.28
CA VAL A 381 -9.50 -6.95 20.39
C VAL A 381 -8.81 -7.21 21.72
N LEU A 382 -9.38 -8.09 22.55
CA LEU A 382 -8.72 -8.58 23.76
C LEU A 382 -7.90 -9.81 23.39
N LEU A 383 -6.58 -9.73 23.54
CA LEU A 383 -5.66 -10.81 23.19
C LEU A 383 -5.58 -11.88 24.28
N GLY A 384 -5.82 -11.50 25.54
CA GLY A 384 -5.81 -12.41 26.68
C GLY A 384 -5.55 -11.71 28.01
N THR A 385 -5.40 -12.52 29.05
CA THR A 385 -5.09 -12.06 30.40
C THR A 385 -3.79 -12.68 30.88
N TRP A 386 -2.93 -11.86 31.48
CA TRP A 386 -1.63 -12.27 32.01
C TRP A 386 -1.51 -11.85 33.47
N THR A 387 -0.72 -12.61 34.24
CA THR A 387 -0.41 -12.25 35.62
C THR A 387 0.94 -11.54 35.67
N VAL A 388 0.94 -10.30 36.13
CA VAL A 388 2.17 -9.55 36.45
C VAL A 388 2.52 -9.81 37.92
N GLN A 389 3.79 -10.12 38.18
CA GLN A 389 4.32 -10.36 39.51
C GLN A 389 5.22 -9.18 39.94
N GLU A 390 5.29 -8.98 41.27
CA GLU A 390 6.30 -8.04 41.78
C GLU A 390 7.72 -8.57 41.52
N ARG A 391 8.63 -7.67 41.14
CA ARG A 391 10.03 -8.03 41.00
C ARG A 391 10.61 -8.20 42.42
N LYS A 392 10.95 -9.44 42.80
CA LYS A 392 11.69 -9.65 44.05
C LYS A 392 13.03 -8.92 43.97
N ARG A 393 13.26 -8.01 44.91
CA ARG A 393 14.52 -7.26 45.07
C ARG A 393 15.66 -8.19 45.40
#